data_0947eb3fd770365f07bb9ce1a0475edd
#
_entry.id   0947eb3fd770365f07bb9ce1a0475edd
#
_cell.length_a   1.000
_cell.length_b   1.000
_cell.length_c   1.000
_cell.angle_alpha   90.00
_cell.angle_beta   90.00
_cell.angle_gamma   90.00
#
_symmetry.space_group_name_H-M   'P 1'
#
loop_
_entity.id
_entity.type
_entity.pdbx_description
1 polymer ?
#
loop_
_entity_poly.entity_id
_entity_poly.type
_entity_poly.pdbx_seq_one_letter_code
_entity_poly.pdbx_strand_id
1 'polypeptide(L)'
;MNKDIIKLKRKILFSKICFERDDIMKKRIAVISVMMENAKEHQVEFNNIVANFQQYIYGRMGLPFHNEGVSVVSIIMLGTMDEINSFTGKLGSIPEIQVKTTVSKKEMD
;
A
#
# COMPACT_ATOMS: atom_id res chain seq x y z
N MET A 1 -1.47 37.81 -21.05
CA MET A 1 -2.17 36.54 -21.29
C MET A 1 -3.66 36.79 -21.36
N ASN A 2 -4.33 36.21 -22.34
CA ASN A 2 -5.77 36.41 -22.57
C ASN A 2 -6.55 35.71 -21.45
N LYS A 3 -7.60 36.35 -20.97
CA LYS A 3 -8.47 35.77 -19.90
C LYS A 3 -9.09 34.44 -20.32
N ASP A 4 -9.41 34.27 -21.60
CA ASP A 4 -9.99 33.03 -22.11
C ASP A 4 -8.99 31.87 -22.06
N ILE A 5 -7.73 32.16 -22.35
CA ILE A 5 -6.65 31.17 -22.26
C ILE A 5 -6.42 30.75 -20.80
N ILE A 6 -6.45 31.73 -19.89
CA ILE A 6 -6.32 31.46 -18.47
C ILE A 6 -7.47 30.58 -17.96
N LYS A 7 -8.69 30.93 -18.38
CA LYS A 7 -9.90 30.20 -18.04
C LYS A 7 -9.84 28.76 -18.55
N LEU A 8 -9.40 28.59 -19.79
CA LEU A 8 -9.25 27.28 -20.42
C LEU A 8 -8.19 26.45 -19.72
N LYS A 9 -7.04 27.04 -19.41
CA LYS A 9 -5.97 26.36 -18.67
C LYS A 9 -6.43 25.94 -17.28
N ARG A 10 -7.19 26.78 -16.59
CA ARG A 10 -7.75 26.44 -15.28
C ARG A 10 -8.75 25.29 -15.39
N LYS A 11 -9.58 25.31 -16.42
CA LYS A 11 -10.56 24.24 -16.65
C LYS A 11 -9.88 22.91 -16.96
N ILE A 12 -8.85 22.94 -17.82
CA ILE A 12 -8.06 21.74 -18.14
C ILE A 12 -7.34 21.25 -16.93
N LEU A 13 -6.71 22.14 -16.17
CA LEU A 13 -5.99 21.78 -14.95
C LEU A 13 -6.94 21.21 -13.89
N PHE A 14 -8.11 21.82 -13.73
CA PHE A 14 -9.12 21.32 -12.80
C PHE A 14 -9.61 19.93 -13.20
N SER A 15 -9.90 19.72 -14.48
CA SER A 15 -10.31 18.39 -14.98
C SER A 15 -9.23 17.35 -14.75
N LYS A 16 -7.98 17.71 -15.00
CA LYS A 16 -6.84 16.83 -14.79
C LYS A 16 -6.65 16.52 -13.31
N ILE A 17 -6.76 17.52 -12.44
CA ILE A 17 -6.67 17.35 -11.00
C ILE A 17 -7.81 16.48 -10.49
N CYS A 18 -9.03 16.70 -10.96
CA CYS A 18 -10.18 15.86 -10.61
C CYS A 18 -9.99 14.42 -11.06
N PHE A 19 -9.48 14.23 -12.28
CA PHE A 19 -9.20 12.89 -12.80
C PHE A 19 -8.12 12.20 -11.97
N GLU A 20 -7.04 12.90 -11.65
CA GLU A 20 -5.97 12.36 -10.79
C GLU A 20 -6.47 12.05 -9.40
N ARG A 21 -7.35 12.89 -8.84
CA ARG A 21 -7.99 12.62 -7.54
C ARG A 21 -8.85 11.37 -7.59
N ASP A 22 -9.67 11.23 -8.62
CA ASP A 22 -10.48 10.04 -8.79
C ASP A 22 -9.61 8.79 -8.86
N ASP A 23 -8.52 8.86 -9.63
CA ASP A 23 -7.58 7.75 -9.77
C ASP A 23 -6.88 7.46 -8.44
N ILE A 24 -6.44 8.49 -7.73
CA ILE A 24 -5.78 8.36 -6.43
C ILE A 24 -6.74 7.82 -5.38
N MET A 25 -8.01 8.23 -5.40
CA MET A 25 -8.99 7.82 -4.40
C MET A 25 -9.67 6.50 -4.72
N LYS A 26 -9.49 5.99 -5.93
CA LYS A 26 -10.03 4.67 -6.28
C LYS A 26 -9.26 3.60 -5.54
N LYS A 27 -10.00 2.65 -5.04
CA LYS A 27 -9.43 1.55 -4.26
C LYS A 27 -8.98 0.43 -5.17
N ARG A 28 -7.93 -0.23 -4.74
CA ARG A 28 -7.38 -1.40 -5.43
C ARG A 28 -7.13 -2.50 -4.41
N ILE A 29 -7.23 -3.72 -4.88
CA ILE A 29 -6.81 -4.86 -4.07
C ILE A 29 -5.32 -5.00 -4.20
N ALA A 30 -4.64 -5.16 -3.09
CA ALA A 30 -3.21 -5.44 -3.06
C ALA A 30 -2.95 -6.74 -2.32
N VAL A 31 -2.10 -7.56 -2.90
CA VAL A 31 -1.55 -8.75 -2.24
C VAL A 31 -0.11 -8.45 -1.92
N ILE A 32 0.22 -8.48 -0.65
CA ILE A 32 1.53 -8.10 -0.16
C ILE A 32 2.19 -9.34 0.44
N SER A 33 3.35 -9.68 -0.12
CA SER A 33 4.15 -10.80 0.36
C SER A 33 5.31 -10.25 1.18
N VAL A 34 5.47 -10.77 2.38
CA VAL A 34 6.50 -10.34 3.30
C VAL A 34 7.33 -11.54 3.72
N MET A 35 8.65 -11.43 3.58
CA MET A 35 9.59 -12.38 4.15
C MET A 35 10.44 -11.62 5.16
N MET A 36 10.43 -12.08 6.39
CA MET A 36 11.12 -11.40 7.49
C MET A 36 12.11 -12.33 8.13
N GLU A 37 13.40 -12.01 7.98
CA GLU A 37 14.47 -12.69 8.68
C GLU A 37 14.55 -12.17 10.10
N ASN A 38 15.01 -13.02 11.03
CA ASN A 38 15.06 -12.70 12.47
C ASN A 38 13.72 -12.16 12.97
N ALA A 39 12.66 -12.90 12.65
CA ALA A 39 11.30 -12.48 12.93
C ALA A 39 11.06 -12.10 14.39
N LYS A 40 11.74 -12.77 15.32
CA LYS A 40 11.60 -12.48 16.75
C LYS A 40 11.99 -11.05 17.10
N GLU A 41 13.03 -10.52 16.45
CA GLU A 41 13.50 -9.17 16.71
C GLU A 41 12.59 -8.11 16.12
N HIS A 42 11.94 -8.41 15.00
CA HIS A 42 11.18 -7.44 14.22
C HIS A 42 9.67 -7.58 14.34
N GLN A 43 9.21 -8.61 15.04
CA GLN A 43 7.80 -8.97 15.12
C GLN A 43 6.94 -7.86 15.74
N VAL A 44 7.43 -7.21 16.79
CA VAL A 44 6.67 -6.17 17.48
C VAL A 44 6.45 -4.98 16.54
N GLU A 45 7.51 -4.53 15.88
CA GLU A 45 7.43 -3.41 14.92
C GLU A 45 6.51 -3.76 13.76
N PHE A 46 6.64 -4.96 13.20
CA PHE A 46 5.78 -5.44 12.12
C PHE A 46 4.31 -5.44 12.55
N ASN A 47 4.01 -6.01 13.70
CA ASN A 47 2.64 -6.09 14.19
C ASN A 47 2.04 -4.72 14.49
N ASN A 48 2.84 -3.77 14.96
CA ASN A 48 2.38 -2.40 15.20
C ASN A 48 2.01 -1.70 13.88
N ILE A 49 2.80 -1.88 12.85
CA ILE A 49 2.50 -1.31 11.53
C ILE A 49 1.23 -1.92 10.98
N VAL A 50 1.10 -3.24 11.04
CA VAL A 50 -0.11 -3.94 10.57
C VAL A 50 -1.35 -3.45 11.32
N ALA A 51 -1.24 -3.29 12.63
CA ALA A 51 -2.35 -2.80 13.45
C ALA A 51 -2.83 -1.41 13.03
N ASN A 52 -1.90 -0.53 12.65
CA ASN A 52 -2.24 0.82 12.21
C ASN A 52 -2.98 0.85 10.87
N PHE A 53 -2.86 -0.21 10.08
CA PHE A 53 -3.53 -0.33 8.77
C PHE A 53 -4.64 -1.38 8.77
N GLN A 54 -5.04 -1.87 9.92
CA GLN A 54 -5.99 -2.97 10.04
C GLN A 54 -7.33 -2.70 9.34
N GLN A 55 -7.77 -1.45 9.30
CA GLN A 55 -9.02 -1.07 8.64
C GLN A 55 -9.01 -1.36 7.13
N TYR A 56 -7.84 -1.45 6.52
CA TYR A 56 -7.68 -1.74 5.10
C TYR A 56 -7.41 -3.21 4.82
N ILE A 57 -7.10 -4.00 5.84
CA ILE A 57 -6.68 -5.39 5.69
C ILE A 57 -7.89 -6.30 5.76
N TYR A 58 -8.05 -7.14 4.74
CA TYR A 58 -9.15 -8.09 4.62
C TYR A 58 -8.74 -9.49 5.05
N GLY A 59 -7.49 -9.80 4.97
CA GLY A 59 -6.99 -11.09 5.39
C GLY A 59 -5.49 -11.11 5.51
N ARG A 60 -4.97 -11.99 6.35
CA ARG A 60 -3.53 -12.22 6.45
C ARG A 60 -3.30 -13.67 6.83
N MET A 61 -2.20 -14.21 6.31
CA MET A 61 -1.76 -15.55 6.65
C MET A 61 -0.27 -15.52 6.90
N GLY A 62 0.14 -16.05 8.04
CA GLY A 62 1.55 -16.10 8.40
C GLY A 62 1.99 -17.52 8.62
N LEU A 63 3.18 -17.86 8.14
CA LEU A 63 3.81 -19.15 8.32
C LEU A 63 5.23 -18.94 8.83
N PRO A 64 5.52 -19.32 10.06
CA PRO A 64 6.89 -19.25 10.56
C PRO A 64 7.69 -20.47 10.11
N PHE A 65 8.88 -20.21 9.62
CA PHE A 65 9.87 -21.24 9.29
C PHE A 65 10.94 -21.20 10.40
N HIS A 66 10.64 -21.80 11.52
CA HIS A 66 11.45 -21.68 12.74
C HIS A 66 12.91 -22.12 12.55
N ASN A 67 13.13 -23.20 11.79
CA ASN A 67 14.48 -23.72 11.56
C ASN A 67 15.35 -22.78 10.73
N GLU A 68 14.71 -22.03 9.85
CA GLU A 68 15.40 -21.08 8.95
C GLU A 68 15.44 -19.67 9.52
N GLY A 69 14.72 -19.41 10.63
CA GLY A 69 14.64 -18.07 11.24
C GLY A 69 13.87 -17.07 10.41
N VAL A 70 13.03 -17.53 9.49
CA VAL A 70 12.27 -16.68 8.58
C VAL A 70 10.79 -16.83 8.84
N SER A 71 10.06 -15.71 8.81
CA SER A 71 8.61 -15.72 8.83
C SER A 71 8.09 -15.19 7.50
N VAL A 72 7.11 -15.88 6.94
CA VAL A 72 6.47 -15.49 5.68
C VAL A 72 5.04 -15.07 5.98
N VAL A 73 4.66 -13.87 5.53
CA VAL A 73 3.32 -13.35 5.75
C VAL A 73 2.75 -12.88 4.41
N SER A 74 1.50 -13.26 4.16
CA SER A 74 0.73 -12.77 3.02
C SER A 74 -0.41 -11.93 3.55
N ILE A 75 -0.55 -10.72 3.01
CA ILE A 75 -1.58 -9.77 3.45
C ILE A 75 -2.38 -9.35 2.24
N ILE A 76 -3.70 -9.38 2.39
CA ILE A 76 -4.62 -8.90 1.36
C ILE A 76 -5.29 -7.64 1.90
N MET A 77 -5.15 -6.55 1.16
CA MET A 77 -5.75 -5.27 1.57
C MET A 77 -6.50 -4.63 0.42
N LEU A 78 -7.41 -3.76 0.78
CA LEU A 78 -8.15 -2.91 -0.14
C LEU A 78 -7.93 -1.47 0.31
N GLY A 79 -7.36 -0.66 -0.56
CA GLY A 79 -7.09 0.74 -0.25
C GLY A 79 -6.71 1.51 -1.50
N THR A 80 -6.54 2.81 -1.33
CA THR A 80 -6.01 3.66 -2.38
C THR A 80 -4.52 3.37 -2.57
N MET A 81 -3.98 3.82 -3.70
CA MET A 81 -2.53 3.65 -3.96
C MET A 81 -1.69 4.32 -2.88
N ASP A 82 -2.13 5.48 -2.36
CA ASP A 82 -1.41 6.16 -1.28
C ASP A 82 -1.40 5.31 0.00
N GLU A 83 -2.52 4.69 0.34
CA GLU A 83 -2.62 3.82 1.50
C GLU A 83 -1.76 2.57 1.34
N ILE A 84 -1.80 1.95 0.16
CA ILE A 84 -0.98 0.78 -0.15
C ILE A 84 0.51 1.13 -0.08
N ASN A 85 0.90 2.23 -0.71
CA ASN A 85 2.30 2.67 -0.72
C ASN A 85 2.79 3.06 0.67
N SER A 86 1.94 3.71 1.46
CA SER A 86 2.27 4.07 2.83
C SER A 86 2.52 2.82 3.68
N PHE A 87 1.65 1.82 3.54
CA PHE A 87 1.79 0.56 4.27
C PHE A 87 3.04 -0.20 3.86
N THR A 88 3.24 -0.40 2.56
CA THR A 88 4.40 -1.15 2.06
C THR A 88 5.72 -0.43 2.35
N GLY A 89 5.72 0.91 2.29
CA GLY A 89 6.89 1.71 2.64
C GLY A 89 7.29 1.56 4.10
N LYS A 90 6.30 1.57 4.99
CA LYS A 90 6.56 1.38 6.43
C LYS A 90 7.05 -0.04 6.71
N LEU A 91 6.46 -1.05 6.07
CA LEU A 91 6.96 -2.42 6.21
C LEU A 91 8.39 -2.53 5.69
N GLY A 92 8.68 -1.92 4.55
CA GLY A 92 10.00 -1.97 3.94
C GLY A 92 11.08 -1.28 4.75
N SER A 93 10.72 -0.42 5.70
CA SER A 93 11.70 0.23 6.59
C SER A 93 12.20 -0.68 7.70
N ILE A 94 11.57 -1.82 7.94
CA ILE A 94 12.02 -2.79 8.93
C ILE A 94 13.27 -3.47 8.39
N PRO A 95 14.36 -3.58 9.19
CA PRO A 95 15.55 -4.30 8.75
C PRO A 95 15.25 -5.77 8.46
N GLU A 96 15.96 -6.34 7.50
CA GLU A 96 15.91 -7.76 7.15
C GLU A 96 14.54 -8.22 6.65
N ILE A 97 13.78 -7.31 6.04
CA ILE A 97 12.48 -7.62 5.48
C ILE A 97 12.51 -7.50 3.96
N GLN A 98 11.81 -8.40 3.29
CA GLN A 98 11.54 -8.32 1.85
C GLN A 98 10.05 -8.15 1.66
N VAL A 99 9.65 -7.12 0.93
CA VAL A 99 8.25 -6.82 0.66
C VAL A 99 8.03 -6.81 -0.85
N LYS A 100 7.07 -7.58 -1.32
CA LYS A 100 6.62 -7.57 -2.72
C LYS A 100 5.12 -7.32 -2.73
N THR A 101 4.69 -6.50 -3.67
CA THR A 101 3.28 -6.11 -3.77
C THR A 101 2.77 -6.37 -5.17
N THR A 102 1.63 -7.03 -5.24
CA THR A 102 0.86 -7.16 -6.48
C THR A 102 -0.42 -6.34 -6.30
N VAL A 103 -0.63 -5.38 -7.18
CA VAL A 103 -1.80 -4.51 -7.14
C VAL A 103 -2.73 -4.86 -8.28
N SER A 104 -4.03 -4.94 -8.02
CA SER A 104 -5.02 -5.24 -9.04
C SER A 104 -5.03 -4.15 -10.10
N LYS A 105 -5.21 -4.56 -11.36
CA LYS A 105 -5.42 -3.60 -12.46
C LYS A 105 -6.82 -2.99 -12.38
N LYS A 106 -7.75 -3.74 -11.81
CA LYS A 106 -9.13 -3.28 -11.66
C LYS A 106 -9.24 -2.37 -10.45
N GLU A 107 -9.88 -1.24 -10.64
CA GLU A 107 -10.20 -0.30 -9.57
C GLU A 107 -11.54 -0.68 -8.96
N MET A 108 -11.63 -0.53 -7.64
CA MET A 108 -12.86 -0.81 -6.89
C MET A 108 -13.48 0.51 -6.46
N ASP A 109 -14.75 0.64 -6.66
CA ASP A 109 -15.49 1.84 -6.24
C ASP A 109 -15.83 1.79 -4.75
#